data_61fd7c2218e8bd5e3835acda23d837d6
#
_entry.id   61fd7c2218e8bd5e3835acda23d837d6
#
_cell.length_a   1.000
_cell.length_b   1.000
_cell.length_c   1.000
_cell.angle_alpha   90.00
_cell.angle_beta   90.00
_cell.angle_gamma   90.00
#
_symmetry.space_group_name_H-M   'P 1'
#
loop_
_entity.id
_entity.type
_entity.pdbx_description
1 polymer ?
#
loop_
_entity_poly.entity_id
_entity_poly.type
_entity_poly.pdbx_seq_one_letter_code
_entity_poly.pdbx_strand_id
1 'polypeptide(L)'
;DVVLKRDGHLLRPKRLESGLFQFREGTGEDRCVLDSITSLQNGADLIWIETEKPHIGQIGGMMDRIKEVVPNAKLVYNNSPSFNWTLNFRQQVFDSWSEEGKDLSAFDRDSLMSADYDDTELAAEADERIRTFQADAAREAGIFHHLITLPTYHTAALSTDILSKEYFGDLAMLGYVLHVQREEIRKGIACVKHQNMSGSDIGDDHKEYFAGEAALKAAGEDNTMNQFG
;
A
#
# COMPACT_ATOMS: atom_id res chain seq x y z
N ASP A 1 24.86 -11.73 -18.28
CA ASP A 1 25.28 -11.03 -17.05
C ASP A 1 25.55 -9.58 -17.38
N VAL A 2 24.65 -8.68 -16.99
CA VAL A 2 24.90 -7.24 -17.13
C VAL A 2 25.93 -6.85 -16.08
N VAL A 3 27.12 -6.51 -16.56
CA VAL A 3 28.21 -6.04 -15.71
C VAL A 3 28.05 -4.53 -15.55
N LEU A 4 27.65 -4.10 -14.37
CA LEU A 4 27.50 -2.70 -14.03
C LEU A 4 28.82 -2.10 -13.59
N LYS A 5 29.08 -0.87 -14.03
CA LYS A 5 30.25 -0.09 -13.62
C LYS A 5 29.81 1.23 -13.03
N ARG A 6 30.35 1.56 -11.87
CA ARG A 6 30.32 2.91 -11.31
C ARG A 6 31.76 3.38 -11.15
N ASP A 7 32.06 4.57 -11.64
CA ASP A 7 33.44 5.15 -11.58
C ASP A 7 34.53 4.18 -12.07
N GLY A 8 34.22 3.39 -13.11
CA GLY A 8 35.16 2.38 -13.63
C GLY A 8 35.20 1.05 -12.87
N HIS A 9 34.52 0.93 -11.73
CA HIS A 9 34.51 -0.28 -10.94
C HIS A 9 33.28 -1.16 -11.26
N LEU A 10 33.52 -2.48 -11.27
CA LEU A 10 32.48 -3.48 -11.49
C LEU A 10 31.56 -3.59 -10.24
N LEU A 11 30.28 -3.38 -10.42
CA LEU A 11 29.28 -3.63 -9.39
C LEU A 11 28.90 -5.11 -9.42
N ARG A 12 29.68 -5.95 -8.74
CA ARG A 12 29.36 -7.36 -8.55
C ARG A 12 28.84 -7.60 -7.15
N PRO A 13 27.73 -8.37 -7.00
CA PRO A 13 27.30 -8.78 -5.69
C PRO A 13 28.34 -9.70 -5.05
N LYS A 14 28.55 -9.56 -3.74
CA LYS A 14 29.36 -10.46 -2.95
C LYS A 14 28.49 -11.66 -2.54
N ARG A 15 28.96 -12.88 -2.83
CA ARG A 15 28.33 -14.07 -2.30
C ARG A 15 28.70 -14.22 -0.84
N LEU A 16 27.70 -14.37 0.02
CA LEU A 16 27.82 -14.61 1.44
C LEU A 16 28.02 -16.11 1.72
N GLU A 17 28.49 -16.46 2.92
CA GLU A 17 28.61 -17.86 3.36
C GLU A 17 27.25 -18.58 3.38
N SER A 18 26.16 -17.85 3.62
CA SER A 18 24.79 -18.33 3.51
C SER A 18 24.36 -18.75 2.09
N GLY A 19 25.19 -18.47 1.07
CA GLY A 19 24.86 -18.67 -0.34
C GLY A 19 24.08 -17.51 -0.97
N LEU A 20 23.63 -16.53 -0.20
CA LEU A 20 22.98 -15.32 -0.68
C LEU A 20 23.99 -14.35 -1.30
N PHE A 21 23.47 -13.41 -2.08
CA PHE A 21 24.26 -12.35 -2.67
C PHE A 21 23.93 -11.02 -1.99
N GLN A 22 24.95 -10.23 -1.73
CA GLN A 22 24.85 -8.89 -1.17
C GLN A 22 25.62 -7.91 -2.05
N PHE A 23 24.99 -6.78 -2.38
CA PHE A 23 25.71 -5.66 -2.95
C PHE A 23 26.59 -4.98 -1.89
N ARG A 24 27.61 -4.26 -2.32
CA ARG A 24 28.34 -3.39 -1.41
C ARG A 24 27.41 -2.31 -0.91
N GLU A 25 27.62 -1.88 0.31
CA GLU A 25 26.91 -0.74 0.88
C GLU A 25 26.93 0.45 -0.09
N GLY A 26 25.78 1.09 -0.30
CA GLY A 26 25.59 2.21 -1.21
C GLY A 26 25.53 1.85 -2.70
N THR A 27 25.61 0.57 -3.09
CA THR A 27 25.55 0.17 -4.52
C THR A 27 24.21 -0.43 -4.95
N GLY A 28 23.33 -0.78 -4.03
CA GLY A 28 22.02 -1.34 -4.33
C GLY A 28 21.13 -0.36 -5.11
N GLU A 29 21.11 0.91 -4.71
CA GLU A 29 20.38 1.97 -5.40
C GLU A 29 20.94 2.23 -6.80
N ASP A 30 22.27 2.26 -6.97
CA ASP A 30 22.90 2.40 -8.28
C ASP A 30 22.46 1.29 -9.24
N ARG A 31 22.32 0.07 -8.72
CA ARG A 31 21.81 -1.06 -9.50
C ARG A 31 20.35 -0.83 -9.92
N CYS A 32 19.50 -0.40 -9.00
CA CYS A 32 18.08 -0.11 -9.29
C CYS A 32 17.93 0.97 -10.37
N VAL A 33 18.71 2.05 -10.27
CA VAL A 33 18.71 3.13 -11.27
C VAL A 33 19.12 2.59 -12.64
N LEU A 34 20.18 1.81 -12.70
CA LEU A 34 20.71 1.29 -13.96
C LEU A 34 19.79 0.23 -14.59
N ASP A 35 19.19 -0.65 -13.79
CA ASP A 35 18.20 -1.61 -14.27
C ASP A 35 16.94 -0.89 -14.78
N SER A 36 16.52 0.19 -14.13
CA SER A 36 15.42 1.04 -14.57
C SER A 36 15.71 1.69 -15.93
N ILE A 37 16.90 2.30 -16.09
CA ILE A 37 17.32 2.90 -17.36
C ILE A 37 17.35 1.83 -18.47
N THR A 38 17.95 0.68 -18.18
CA THR A 38 18.06 -0.41 -19.14
C THR A 38 16.68 -0.91 -19.57
N SER A 39 15.77 -1.07 -18.63
CA SER A 39 14.39 -1.52 -18.92
C SER A 39 13.62 -0.51 -19.80
N LEU A 40 13.70 0.78 -19.48
CA LEU A 40 13.09 1.85 -20.27
C LEU A 40 13.67 1.92 -21.69
N GLN A 41 14.97 1.79 -21.86
CA GLN A 41 15.63 1.77 -23.17
C GLN A 41 15.28 0.53 -23.99
N ASN A 42 14.84 -0.54 -23.35
CA ASN A 42 14.40 -1.79 -24.01
C ASN A 42 12.88 -1.95 -24.09
N GLY A 43 12.13 -0.85 -23.93
CA GLY A 43 10.70 -0.81 -24.27
C GLY A 43 9.75 -0.94 -23.09
N ALA A 44 10.20 -0.80 -21.85
CA ALA A 44 9.28 -0.63 -20.71
C ALA A 44 8.61 0.74 -20.80
N ASP A 45 7.29 0.80 -20.61
CA ASP A 45 6.52 2.05 -20.62
C ASP A 45 6.69 2.84 -19.33
N LEU A 46 6.87 2.14 -18.22
CA LEU A 46 7.07 2.71 -16.88
C LEU A 46 7.83 1.73 -15.99
N ILE A 47 8.39 2.23 -14.90
CA ILE A 47 9.14 1.45 -13.90
C ILE A 47 8.44 1.52 -12.55
N TRP A 48 8.32 0.39 -11.90
CA TRP A 48 7.88 0.30 -10.52
C TRP A 48 9.10 0.35 -9.59
N ILE A 49 9.16 1.40 -8.76
CA ILE A 49 10.23 1.59 -7.77
C ILE A 49 9.75 1.11 -6.40
N GLU A 50 10.62 0.35 -5.75
CA GLU A 50 10.51 -0.03 -4.35
C GLU A 50 11.78 0.43 -3.61
N THR A 51 11.61 0.99 -2.42
CA THR A 51 12.70 1.41 -1.53
C THR A 51 12.61 0.63 -0.22
N GLU A 52 13.64 0.70 0.61
CA GLU A 52 13.63 0.05 1.93
C GLU A 52 12.73 0.77 2.94
N LYS A 53 12.46 2.06 2.70
CA LYS A 53 11.61 2.92 3.53
C LYS A 53 11.04 4.08 2.70
N PRO A 54 9.91 4.68 3.15
CA PRO A 54 9.24 5.74 2.42
C PRO A 54 9.95 7.09 2.64
N HIS A 55 11.00 7.34 1.86
CA HIS A 55 11.79 8.56 1.96
C HIS A 55 11.82 9.30 0.62
N ILE A 56 11.15 10.46 0.56
CA ILE A 56 10.96 11.23 -0.69
C ILE A 56 12.28 11.65 -1.30
N GLY A 57 13.25 12.08 -0.50
CA GLY A 57 14.57 12.45 -1.00
C GLY A 57 15.32 11.30 -1.69
N GLN A 58 15.20 10.07 -1.18
CA GLN A 58 15.76 8.89 -1.83
C GLN A 58 15.05 8.60 -3.17
N ILE A 59 13.73 8.64 -3.16
CA ILE A 59 12.90 8.42 -4.36
C ILE A 59 13.23 9.47 -5.42
N GLY A 60 13.30 10.74 -5.03
CA GLY A 60 13.64 11.87 -5.89
C GLY A 60 15.03 11.74 -6.49
N GLY A 61 16.02 11.39 -5.68
CA GLY A 61 17.39 11.17 -6.15
C GLY A 61 17.51 10.03 -7.18
N MET A 62 16.76 8.95 -6.99
CA MET A 62 16.68 7.87 -7.99
C MET A 62 15.99 8.36 -9.28
N MET A 63 14.90 9.11 -9.15
CA MET A 63 14.15 9.65 -10.28
C MET A 63 15.00 10.60 -11.12
N ASP A 64 15.73 11.51 -10.48
CA ASP A 64 16.61 12.48 -11.16
C ASP A 64 17.69 11.76 -11.98
N ARG A 65 18.35 10.79 -11.38
CA ARG A 65 19.37 9.97 -12.05
C ARG A 65 18.81 9.16 -13.24
N ILE A 66 17.61 8.65 -13.14
CA ILE A 66 16.93 7.96 -14.25
C ILE A 66 16.63 8.97 -15.37
N LYS A 67 16.11 10.14 -15.02
CA LYS A 67 15.73 11.19 -15.98
C LYS A 67 16.91 11.85 -16.65
N GLU A 68 18.07 11.88 -16.07
CA GLU A 68 19.30 12.33 -16.75
C GLU A 68 19.57 11.52 -18.03
N VAL A 69 19.19 10.25 -18.06
CA VAL A 69 19.40 9.36 -19.20
C VAL A 69 18.13 9.18 -20.04
N VAL A 70 16.98 9.07 -19.36
CA VAL A 70 15.64 8.91 -19.99
C VAL A 70 14.73 10.04 -19.52
N PRO A 71 14.75 11.22 -20.14
CA PRO A 71 14.07 12.44 -19.64
C PRO A 71 12.55 12.27 -19.45
N ASN A 72 11.92 11.41 -20.25
CA ASN A 72 10.48 11.14 -20.19
C ASN A 72 10.11 9.91 -19.35
N ALA A 73 11.03 9.42 -18.51
CA ALA A 73 10.78 8.27 -17.65
C ALA A 73 9.53 8.50 -16.78
N LYS A 74 8.70 7.46 -16.72
CA LYS A 74 7.51 7.40 -15.86
C LYS A 74 7.73 6.35 -14.80
N LEU A 75 7.50 6.73 -13.56
CA LEU A 75 7.72 5.88 -12.41
C LEU A 75 6.45 5.71 -11.60
N VAL A 76 6.25 4.49 -11.11
CA VAL A 76 5.23 4.09 -10.15
C VAL A 76 5.92 3.79 -8.83
N TYR A 77 5.36 4.23 -7.73
CA TYR A 77 5.91 3.95 -6.41
C TYR A 77 5.03 2.96 -5.63
N ASN A 78 5.68 1.99 -4.99
CA ASN A 78 5.03 1.08 -4.07
C ASN A 78 4.95 1.68 -2.66
N ASN A 79 3.76 2.10 -2.25
CA ASN A 79 3.45 2.40 -0.86
C ASN A 79 3.32 1.09 -0.08
N SER A 80 4.44 0.43 0.16
CA SER A 80 4.45 -0.93 0.70
C SER A 80 3.84 -1.00 2.10
N PRO A 81 2.92 -1.93 2.37
CA PRO A 81 2.44 -2.21 3.72
C PRO A 81 3.50 -2.92 4.60
N SER A 82 4.63 -3.34 4.02
CA SER A 82 5.77 -3.87 4.76
C SER A 82 6.54 -2.78 5.53
N PHE A 83 6.36 -1.52 5.17
CA PHE A 83 6.93 -0.42 5.93
C PHE A 83 6.17 -0.24 7.24
N ASN A 84 6.89 -0.02 8.31
CA ASN A 84 6.29 0.60 9.49
C ASN A 84 6.21 2.11 9.23
N TRP A 85 5.11 2.56 8.62
CA TRP A 85 4.90 3.96 8.22
C TRP A 85 5.04 4.90 9.41
N THR A 86 4.37 4.60 10.53
CA THR A 86 4.42 5.41 11.73
C THR A 86 5.85 5.57 12.24
N LEU A 87 6.57 4.47 12.42
CA LEU A 87 7.95 4.53 12.91
C LEU A 87 8.87 5.30 11.98
N ASN A 88 8.80 5.01 10.67
CA ASN A 88 9.64 5.69 9.68
C ASN A 88 9.44 7.20 9.67
N PHE A 89 8.19 7.67 9.72
CA PHE A 89 7.92 9.10 9.69
C PHE A 89 8.22 9.78 11.03
N ARG A 90 7.94 9.13 12.17
CA ARG A 90 8.35 9.64 13.48
C ARG A 90 9.88 9.76 13.58
N GLN A 91 10.63 8.81 13.04
CA GLN A 91 12.09 8.90 12.99
C GLN A 91 12.57 10.03 12.05
N GLN A 92 11.96 10.22 10.89
CA GLN A 92 12.28 11.33 9.99
C GLN A 92 11.99 12.70 10.63
N VAL A 93 10.88 12.84 11.36
CA VAL A 93 10.57 14.08 12.10
C VAL A 93 11.58 14.29 13.23
N PHE A 94 11.88 13.25 14.00
CA PHE A 94 12.88 13.30 15.06
C PHE A 94 14.24 13.76 14.52
N ASP A 95 14.71 13.16 13.43
CA ASP A 95 15.99 13.48 12.80
C ASP A 95 15.98 14.94 12.29
N SER A 96 14.90 15.39 11.64
CA SER A 96 14.71 16.78 11.19
C SER A 96 14.74 17.77 12.36
N TRP A 97 14.03 17.47 13.44
CA TRP A 97 14.02 18.30 14.64
C TRP A 97 15.37 18.36 15.33
N SER A 98 16.13 17.26 15.32
CA SER A 98 17.50 17.21 15.81
C SER A 98 18.42 18.15 15.02
N GLU A 99 18.30 18.14 13.70
CA GLU A 99 19.05 19.04 12.81
C GLU A 99 18.67 20.52 13.02
N GLU A 100 17.41 20.79 13.34
CA GLU A 100 16.90 22.13 13.70
C GLU A 100 17.31 22.58 15.11
N GLY A 101 17.89 21.69 15.92
CA GLY A 101 18.30 21.99 17.29
C GLY A 101 17.14 22.08 18.29
N LYS A 102 16.00 21.44 18.00
CA LYS A 102 14.88 21.34 18.94
C LYS A 102 15.22 20.47 20.15
N ASP A 103 14.59 20.73 21.28
CA ASP A 103 14.71 19.90 22.47
C ASP A 103 14.00 18.56 22.26
N LEU A 104 14.77 17.50 22.22
CA LEU A 104 14.30 16.13 22.06
C LEU A 104 14.40 15.28 23.32
N SER A 105 14.69 15.90 24.50
CA SER A 105 14.92 15.20 25.76
C SER A 105 13.73 14.35 26.21
N ALA A 106 12.52 14.65 25.74
CA ALA A 106 11.30 13.89 26.02
C ALA A 106 11.11 12.66 25.14
N PHE A 107 11.96 12.45 24.13
CA PHE A 107 11.80 11.38 23.13
C PHE A 107 13.02 10.46 23.14
N ASP A 108 12.73 9.17 22.97
CA ASP A 108 13.74 8.16 22.67
C ASP A 108 13.52 7.65 21.22
N ARG A 109 14.51 7.87 20.36
CA ARG A 109 14.46 7.54 18.93
C ARG A 109 14.15 6.07 18.66
N ASP A 110 14.60 5.17 19.54
CA ASP A 110 14.44 3.73 19.37
C ASP A 110 13.06 3.23 19.85
N SER A 111 12.35 4.04 20.63
CA SER A 111 11.04 3.69 21.19
C SER A 111 9.88 4.54 20.68
N LEU A 112 10.03 5.24 19.55
CA LEU A 112 9.01 6.14 18.96
C LEU A 112 7.69 5.46 18.57
N MET A 113 7.60 4.13 18.63
CA MET A 113 6.34 3.38 18.48
C MET A 113 5.53 3.28 19.77
N SER A 114 6.04 3.75 20.91
CA SER A 114 5.25 3.77 22.16
C SER A 114 3.98 4.61 21.99
N ALA A 115 2.88 4.10 22.53
CA ALA A 115 1.62 4.84 22.61
C ALA A 115 1.74 6.14 23.43
N ASP A 116 2.76 6.25 24.30
CA ASP A 116 3.04 7.46 25.06
C ASP A 116 3.35 8.67 24.16
N TYR A 117 3.73 8.43 22.91
CA TYR A 117 4.03 9.49 21.95
C TYR A 117 2.87 9.81 20.99
N ASP A 118 1.74 9.08 21.04
CA ASP A 118 0.65 9.24 20.06
C ASP A 118 0.00 10.63 20.06
N ASP A 119 -0.05 11.29 21.22
CA ASP A 119 -0.64 12.62 21.39
C ASP A 119 0.40 13.75 21.37
N THR A 120 1.62 13.50 20.87
CA THR A 120 2.69 14.50 20.81
C THR A 120 2.71 15.28 19.51
N GLU A 121 3.33 16.48 19.52
CA GLU A 121 3.56 17.27 18.30
C GLU A 121 4.41 16.50 17.28
N LEU A 122 5.34 15.66 17.73
CA LEU A 122 6.15 14.82 16.86
C LEU A 122 5.28 13.81 16.10
N ALA A 123 4.35 13.16 16.77
CA ALA A 123 3.43 12.22 16.15
C ALA A 123 2.48 12.94 15.19
N ALA A 124 1.94 14.09 15.56
CA ALA A 124 1.06 14.89 14.72
C ALA A 124 1.77 15.34 13.43
N GLU A 125 3.02 15.79 13.50
CA GLU A 125 3.82 16.14 12.33
C GLU A 125 4.12 14.89 11.46
N ALA A 126 4.42 13.76 12.07
CA ALA A 126 4.65 12.52 11.33
C ALA A 126 3.39 12.06 10.57
N ASP A 127 2.23 12.11 11.21
CA ASP A 127 0.95 11.76 10.59
C ASP A 127 0.59 12.72 9.44
N GLU A 128 0.89 14.01 9.58
CA GLU A 128 0.71 14.98 8.50
C GLU A 128 1.64 14.68 7.32
N ARG A 129 2.90 14.34 7.57
CA ARG A 129 3.84 13.93 6.51
C ARG A 129 3.40 12.61 5.83
N ILE A 130 2.80 11.66 6.55
CA ILE A 130 2.19 10.46 5.96
C ILE A 130 1.01 10.85 5.07
N ARG A 131 0.13 11.74 5.57
CA ARG A 131 -1.05 12.20 4.84
C ARG A 131 -0.70 12.90 3.53
N THR A 132 0.37 13.68 3.52
CA THR A 132 0.81 14.45 2.33
C THR A 132 1.76 13.68 1.43
N PHE A 133 2.25 12.52 1.84
CA PHE A 133 3.33 11.78 1.18
C PHE A 133 3.16 11.63 -0.33
N GLN A 134 1.97 11.25 -0.79
CA GLN A 134 1.73 11.06 -2.23
C GLN A 134 1.79 12.40 -3.00
N ALA A 135 1.26 13.47 -2.42
CA ALA A 135 1.32 14.80 -3.03
C ALA A 135 2.76 15.35 -3.05
N ASP A 136 3.52 15.07 -2.00
CA ASP A 136 4.92 15.46 -1.91
C ASP A 136 5.80 14.65 -2.88
N ALA A 137 5.57 13.36 -3.00
CA ALA A 137 6.24 12.51 -4.00
C ALA A 137 5.93 12.96 -5.44
N ALA A 138 4.71 13.42 -5.71
CA ALA A 138 4.36 13.97 -7.02
C ALA A 138 5.10 15.28 -7.29
N ARG A 139 5.17 16.17 -6.29
CA ARG A 139 5.79 17.50 -6.42
C ARG A 139 7.31 17.45 -6.47
N GLU A 140 7.93 16.64 -5.62
CA GLU A 140 9.37 16.62 -5.39
C GLU A 140 10.09 15.53 -6.19
N ALA A 141 9.45 14.39 -6.40
CA ALA A 141 10.02 13.25 -7.13
C ALA A 141 9.36 12.99 -8.49
N GLY A 142 8.28 13.70 -8.83
CA GLY A 142 7.56 13.52 -10.10
C GLY A 142 6.84 12.18 -10.22
N ILE A 143 6.45 11.58 -9.10
CA ILE A 143 5.73 10.31 -9.06
C ILE A 143 4.25 10.58 -8.89
N PHE A 144 3.46 10.29 -9.94
CA PHE A 144 2.01 10.52 -9.96
C PHE A 144 1.19 9.25 -9.84
N HIS A 145 1.83 8.09 -9.91
CA HIS A 145 1.15 6.80 -9.79
C HIS A 145 1.68 6.04 -8.58
N HIS A 146 0.79 5.74 -7.67
CA HIS A 146 1.08 5.03 -6.44
C HIS A 146 0.27 3.75 -6.35
N LEU A 147 0.87 2.69 -5.86
CA LEU A 147 0.21 1.43 -5.56
C LEU A 147 0.37 1.12 -4.07
N ILE A 148 -0.66 0.57 -3.47
CA ILE A 148 -0.55 -0.11 -2.17
C ILE A 148 -0.65 -1.59 -2.47
N THR A 149 0.41 -2.34 -2.24
CA THR A 149 0.37 -3.79 -2.40
C THR A 149 -0.39 -4.44 -1.25
N LEU A 150 -1.15 -5.51 -1.55
CA LEU A 150 -1.88 -6.30 -0.56
C LEU A 150 -2.89 -5.55 0.33
N PRO A 151 -3.51 -4.43 -0.06
CA PRO A 151 -4.42 -3.71 0.84
C PRO A 151 -5.64 -4.57 1.20
N THR A 152 -6.20 -5.27 0.25
CA THR A 152 -7.34 -6.18 0.45
C THR A 152 -6.98 -7.35 1.37
N TYR A 153 -5.77 -7.90 1.24
CA TYR A 153 -5.28 -8.95 2.13
C TYR A 153 -5.23 -8.48 3.59
N HIS A 154 -4.62 -7.32 3.86
CA HIS A 154 -4.50 -6.79 5.22
C HIS A 154 -5.85 -6.40 5.81
N THR A 155 -6.72 -5.74 5.03
CA THR A 155 -8.06 -5.38 5.49
C THR A 155 -8.92 -6.60 5.75
N ALA A 156 -8.88 -7.62 4.88
CA ALA A 156 -9.60 -8.86 5.08
C ALA A 156 -9.08 -9.61 6.31
N ALA A 157 -7.76 -9.70 6.50
CA ALA A 157 -7.17 -10.35 7.65
C ALA A 157 -7.59 -9.70 8.98
N LEU A 158 -7.50 -8.37 9.06
CA LEU A 158 -7.93 -7.61 10.24
C LEU A 158 -9.43 -7.79 10.51
N SER A 159 -10.26 -7.61 9.49
CA SER A 159 -11.72 -7.73 9.65
C SER A 159 -12.13 -9.15 10.02
N THR A 160 -11.47 -10.16 9.47
CA THR A 160 -11.72 -11.57 9.80
C THR A 160 -11.28 -11.89 11.24
N ASP A 161 -10.15 -11.36 11.70
CA ASP A 161 -9.70 -11.55 13.08
C ASP A 161 -10.69 -10.94 14.08
N ILE A 162 -11.13 -9.72 13.84
CA ILE A 162 -12.15 -9.05 14.67
C ILE A 162 -13.45 -9.87 14.69
N LEU A 163 -13.96 -10.24 13.50
CA LEU A 163 -15.18 -11.02 13.40
C LEU A 163 -15.06 -12.37 14.11
N SER A 164 -13.94 -13.06 13.94
CA SER A 164 -13.72 -14.37 14.58
C SER A 164 -13.75 -14.29 16.10
N LYS A 165 -13.09 -13.29 16.67
CA LYS A 165 -13.04 -13.10 18.13
C LYS A 165 -14.42 -12.79 18.71
N GLU A 166 -15.21 -11.97 18.03
CA GLU A 166 -16.56 -11.61 18.46
C GLU A 166 -17.55 -12.74 18.23
N TYR A 167 -17.48 -13.44 17.09
CA TYR A 167 -18.41 -14.51 16.73
C TYR A 167 -18.23 -15.77 17.59
N PHE A 168 -16.98 -16.18 17.85
CA PHE A 168 -16.68 -17.30 18.72
C PHE A 168 -16.59 -16.92 20.20
N GLY A 169 -16.73 -15.64 20.53
CA GLY A 169 -16.89 -15.10 21.86
C GLY A 169 -18.35 -15.07 22.31
N ASP A 170 -18.66 -14.09 23.15
CA ASP A 170 -20.00 -13.97 23.78
C ASP A 170 -21.08 -13.42 22.85
N LEU A 171 -20.71 -12.81 21.72
CA LEU A 171 -21.68 -12.14 20.84
C LEU A 171 -22.27 -13.03 19.74
N ALA A 172 -21.62 -14.12 19.36
CA ALA A 172 -22.08 -15.03 18.31
C ALA A 172 -22.53 -14.26 17.04
N MET A 173 -23.72 -14.53 16.50
CA MET A 173 -24.27 -13.81 15.33
C MET A 173 -24.42 -12.31 15.54
N LEU A 174 -24.57 -11.84 16.78
CA LEU A 174 -24.64 -10.42 17.05
C LEU A 174 -23.31 -9.72 16.72
N GLY A 175 -22.17 -10.39 16.93
CA GLY A 175 -20.86 -9.89 16.52
C GLY A 175 -20.80 -9.60 15.02
N TYR A 176 -21.26 -10.55 14.19
CA TYR A 176 -21.36 -10.32 12.74
C TYR A 176 -22.30 -9.14 12.41
N VAL A 177 -23.47 -9.10 13.02
CA VAL A 177 -24.46 -8.04 12.75
C VAL A 177 -23.93 -6.65 13.12
N LEU A 178 -23.24 -6.54 14.26
CA LEU A 178 -22.71 -5.26 14.74
C LEU A 178 -21.52 -4.77 13.91
N HIS A 179 -20.55 -5.65 13.67
CA HIS A 179 -19.27 -5.26 13.08
C HIS A 179 -19.25 -5.29 11.55
N VAL A 180 -20.20 -6.00 10.93
CA VAL A 180 -20.26 -6.13 9.48
C VAL A 180 -21.58 -5.57 8.94
N GLN A 181 -22.70 -6.28 9.13
CA GLN A 181 -23.95 -5.99 8.42
C GLN A 181 -24.49 -4.57 8.68
N ARG A 182 -24.54 -4.13 9.94
CA ARG A 182 -25.03 -2.78 10.28
C ARG A 182 -24.12 -1.70 9.73
N GLU A 183 -22.82 -1.93 9.74
CA GLU A 183 -21.85 -0.96 9.21
C GLU A 183 -21.92 -0.88 7.68
N GLU A 184 -22.08 -2.00 7.00
CA GLU A 184 -22.29 -2.02 5.54
C GLU A 184 -23.56 -1.24 5.16
N ILE A 185 -24.66 -1.48 5.86
CA ILE A 185 -25.92 -0.76 5.61
C ILE A 185 -25.75 0.75 5.86
N ARG A 186 -25.19 1.14 7.01
CA ARG A 186 -25.00 2.55 7.38
C ARG A 186 -24.07 3.30 6.41
N LYS A 187 -23.08 2.62 5.89
CA LYS A 187 -22.09 3.21 4.96
C LYS A 187 -22.54 3.10 3.50
N GLY A 188 -23.66 2.46 3.22
CA GLY A 188 -24.16 2.28 1.85
C GLY A 188 -23.26 1.40 1.01
N ILE A 189 -22.60 0.40 1.61
CA ILE A 189 -21.69 -0.50 0.90
C ILE A 189 -22.48 -1.44 0.01
N ALA A 190 -22.18 -1.45 -1.29
CA ALA A 190 -22.93 -2.18 -2.30
C ALA A 190 -23.02 -3.70 -2.06
N CYS A 191 -22.02 -4.30 -1.40
CA CYS A 191 -21.99 -5.74 -1.13
C CYS A 191 -23.07 -6.21 -0.14
N VAL A 192 -23.79 -5.31 0.55
CA VAL A 192 -25.01 -5.66 1.29
C VAL A 192 -26.02 -6.34 0.35
N LYS A 193 -26.10 -5.88 -0.90
CA LYS A 193 -26.90 -6.51 -1.96
C LYS A 193 -26.03 -7.49 -2.77
N HIS A 194 -25.49 -8.50 -2.09
CA HIS A 194 -24.50 -9.41 -2.67
C HIS A 194 -25.02 -10.20 -3.87
N GLN A 195 -26.33 -10.51 -3.94
CA GLN A 195 -26.93 -11.16 -5.10
C GLN A 195 -26.80 -10.28 -6.35
N ASN A 196 -27.16 -9.01 -6.27
CA ASN A 196 -27.00 -8.07 -7.37
C ASN A 196 -25.53 -7.87 -7.71
N MET A 197 -24.67 -7.72 -6.68
CA MET A 197 -23.24 -7.52 -6.87
C MET A 197 -22.56 -8.73 -7.52
N SER A 198 -23.05 -9.95 -7.27
CA SER A 198 -22.57 -11.19 -7.90
C SER A 198 -23.18 -11.45 -9.29
N GLY A 199 -24.08 -10.60 -9.77
CA GLY A 199 -24.72 -10.73 -11.08
C GLY A 199 -25.88 -11.73 -11.11
N SER A 200 -26.54 -11.99 -9.98
CA SER A 200 -27.69 -12.90 -9.93
C SER A 200 -28.87 -12.37 -10.76
N ASP A 201 -29.06 -11.06 -10.82
CA ASP A 201 -30.01 -10.37 -11.68
C ASP A 201 -29.75 -10.65 -13.17
N ILE A 202 -28.50 -10.55 -13.61
CA ILE A 202 -28.11 -10.89 -14.99
C ILE A 202 -28.42 -12.37 -15.29
N GLY A 203 -28.13 -13.25 -14.33
CA GLY A 203 -28.46 -14.67 -14.45
C GLY A 203 -29.98 -14.93 -14.54
N ASP A 204 -30.77 -14.18 -13.79
CA ASP A 204 -32.24 -14.27 -13.80
C ASP A 204 -32.82 -13.70 -15.11
N ASP A 205 -32.29 -12.60 -15.62
CA ASP A 205 -32.65 -12.05 -16.94
C ASP A 205 -32.39 -13.05 -18.08
N HIS A 206 -31.25 -13.75 -18.03
CA HIS A 206 -30.98 -14.82 -19.00
C HIS A 206 -31.97 -15.97 -18.90
N LYS A 207 -32.34 -16.39 -17.67
CA LYS A 207 -33.34 -17.46 -17.49
C LYS A 207 -34.70 -17.01 -18.04
N GLU A 208 -35.12 -15.79 -17.74
CA GLU A 208 -36.36 -15.25 -18.27
C GLU A 208 -36.35 -15.16 -19.79
N TYR A 209 -35.27 -14.71 -20.39
CA TYR A 209 -35.12 -14.64 -21.85
C TYR A 209 -35.30 -15.99 -22.53
N PHE A 210 -34.72 -17.06 -21.95
CA PHE A 210 -34.78 -18.40 -22.59
C PHE A 210 -35.97 -19.25 -22.16
N ALA A 211 -36.50 -19.07 -20.96
CA ALA A 211 -37.55 -19.89 -20.38
C ALA A 211 -38.90 -19.16 -20.14
N GLY A 212 -38.95 -17.86 -20.40
CA GLY A 212 -40.10 -17.00 -20.21
C GLY A 212 -40.27 -16.50 -18.77
N GLU A 213 -41.30 -15.65 -18.54
CA GLU A 213 -41.56 -14.95 -17.27
C GLU A 213 -41.76 -15.91 -16.08
N ALA A 214 -42.18 -17.15 -16.34
CA ALA A 214 -42.37 -18.16 -15.29
C ALA A 214 -41.05 -18.83 -14.82
N ALA A 215 -39.91 -18.40 -15.34
CA ALA A 215 -38.61 -18.91 -14.92
C ALA A 215 -38.37 -18.63 -13.42
N LEU A 216 -37.82 -19.63 -12.72
CA LEU A 216 -37.44 -19.48 -11.32
C LEU A 216 -36.28 -18.51 -11.18
N LYS A 217 -36.51 -17.37 -10.54
CA LYS A 217 -35.52 -16.32 -10.32
C LYS A 217 -34.84 -16.45 -8.94
N ALA A 218 -33.54 -16.35 -8.88
CA ALA A 218 -32.79 -16.39 -7.62
C ALA A 218 -32.93 -15.08 -6.82
N ALA A 219 -33.03 -13.93 -7.51
CA ALA A 219 -33.17 -12.61 -6.93
C ALA A 219 -34.58 -11.99 -7.12
N GLY A 220 -35.59 -12.82 -7.40
CA GLY A 220 -36.99 -12.38 -7.60
C GLY A 220 -37.71 -11.97 -6.33
N GLU A 221 -38.96 -11.43 -6.51
CA GLU A 221 -39.80 -10.93 -5.43
C GLU A 221 -40.10 -11.99 -4.36
N ASP A 222 -40.28 -13.24 -4.78
CA ASP A 222 -40.58 -14.37 -3.89
C ASP A 222 -39.34 -14.96 -3.22
N ASN A 223 -38.17 -14.38 -3.42
CA ASN A 223 -36.93 -14.92 -2.91
C ASN A 223 -36.14 -13.85 -2.15
N THR A 224 -35.12 -13.22 -2.79
CA THR A 224 -34.17 -12.34 -2.09
C THR A 224 -34.34 -10.85 -2.40
N MET A 225 -35.20 -10.48 -3.35
CA MET A 225 -35.35 -9.10 -3.85
C MET A 225 -35.56 -8.06 -2.74
N ASN A 226 -36.34 -8.41 -1.71
CA ASN A 226 -36.75 -7.49 -0.65
C ASN A 226 -36.00 -7.69 0.69
N GLN A 227 -34.95 -8.52 0.72
CA GLN A 227 -34.25 -8.84 1.97
C GLN A 227 -33.47 -7.66 2.56
N PHE A 228 -33.04 -6.70 1.73
CA PHE A 228 -32.29 -5.52 2.14
C PHE A 228 -32.90 -4.22 1.56
N GLY A 229 -34.20 -4.20 1.41
CA GLY A 229 -34.97 -3.05 0.92
C GLY A 229 -35.10 -1.91 1.93
#